data_6926d23a7cbc149839532039af034185
#
_entry.id   6926d23a7cbc149839532039af034185
#
_cell.length_a   1.000
_cell.length_b   1.000
_cell.length_c   1.000
_cell.angle_alpha   90.00
_cell.angle_beta   90.00
_cell.angle_gamma   90.00
#
_symmetry.space_group_name_H-M   'P 1'
#
loop_
_entity.id
_entity.type
_entity.pdbx_description
1 polymer ?
#
loop_
_entity_poly.entity_id
_entity_poly.type
_entity_poly.pdbx_seq_one_letter_code
_entity_poly.pdbx_strand_id
1 'polypeptide(L)'
;MEQQQQFQILVADASHEHFAQTICDEMAESAKARGTGIAKRSPDYIVQKIREGKAVIALSAEGEWAGFCYIETWEGEYVANSGLIVAPAFRKSGLARAIKRKIFELSRTKYPDAKIFGLTTGLAVMKINSELGYEPVTYSELTQDEAFWAGCKSCVNYEILMSKDRKNCMCTAMLYDPKDHYEPEETTKFFEEKKSVLERLMNFKQWKLLKSFRKNTPVLTKALFGNFFNF
;
A
#
# COMPACT_ATOMS: atom_id res chain seq x y z
N MET A 1 11.69 3.81 -28.90
CA MET A 1 11.67 4.61 -27.66
C MET A 1 10.23 4.59 -27.16
N GLU A 2 9.93 3.79 -26.12
CA GLU A 2 8.61 3.83 -25.47
C GLU A 2 8.47 5.20 -24.81
N GLN A 3 7.50 5.99 -25.26
CA GLN A 3 7.11 7.21 -24.56
C GLN A 3 6.60 6.79 -23.19
N GLN A 4 7.32 7.17 -22.15
CA GLN A 4 6.90 6.97 -20.76
C GLN A 4 5.61 7.79 -20.56
N GLN A 5 4.49 7.09 -20.51
CA GLN A 5 3.18 7.70 -20.39
C GLN A 5 3.11 8.46 -19.04
N GLN A 6 3.02 9.76 -19.11
CA GLN A 6 3.01 10.61 -17.92
C GLN A 6 1.58 10.72 -17.37
N PHE A 7 1.41 10.37 -16.10
CA PHE A 7 0.12 10.46 -15.40
C PHE A 7 0.17 11.50 -14.29
N GLN A 8 -0.91 12.23 -14.10
CA GLN A 8 -1.16 13.04 -12.92
C GLN A 8 -1.95 12.22 -11.91
N ILE A 9 -1.42 12.05 -10.70
CA ILE A 9 -2.06 11.26 -9.63
C ILE A 9 -2.35 12.20 -8.47
N LEU A 10 -3.63 12.48 -8.26
CA LEU A 10 -4.12 13.56 -7.42
C LEU A 10 -5.07 13.02 -6.36
N VAL A 11 -5.19 13.74 -5.24
CA VAL A 11 -6.40 13.64 -4.40
C VAL A 11 -7.53 14.26 -5.19
N ALA A 12 -8.60 13.52 -5.40
CA ALA A 12 -9.72 13.98 -6.20
C ALA A 12 -10.49 15.09 -5.46
N ASP A 13 -10.98 16.06 -6.22
CA ASP A 13 -11.79 17.19 -5.77
C ASP A 13 -13.02 17.37 -6.67
N ALA A 14 -13.83 18.39 -6.43
CA ALA A 14 -15.09 18.65 -7.12
C ALA A 14 -14.95 18.74 -8.66
N SER A 15 -13.80 19.15 -9.20
CA SER A 15 -13.56 19.21 -10.64
C SER A 15 -13.57 17.82 -11.32
N HIS A 16 -13.39 16.75 -10.52
CA HIS A 16 -13.31 15.37 -10.99
C HIS A 16 -14.65 14.61 -10.87
N GLU A 17 -15.71 15.22 -10.33
CA GLU A 17 -17.01 14.56 -10.09
C GLU A 17 -17.65 14.01 -11.38
N HIS A 18 -17.41 14.66 -12.50
CA HIS A 18 -17.93 14.24 -13.81
C HIS A 18 -17.42 12.86 -14.25
N PHE A 19 -16.34 12.34 -13.68
CA PHE A 19 -15.84 10.98 -13.94
C PHE A 19 -16.58 9.89 -13.14
N ALA A 20 -17.46 10.25 -12.20
CA ALA A 20 -18.08 9.27 -11.29
C ALA A 20 -18.83 8.15 -12.02
N GLN A 21 -19.57 8.48 -13.09
CA GLN A 21 -20.26 7.47 -13.89
C GLN A 21 -19.27 6.55 -14.60
N THR A 22 -18.26 7.10 -15.27
CA THR A 22 -17.20 6.32 -15.97
C THR A 22 -16.49 5.38 -15.02
N ILE A 23 -16.19 5.84 -13.79
CA ILE A 23 -15.56 5.02 -12.75
C ILE A 23 -16.45 3.84 -12.37
N CYS A 24 -17.75 4.07 -12.15
CA CYS A 24 -18.70 3.03 -11.80
C CYS A 24 -18.87 1.99 -12.92
N ASP A 25 -18.97 2.45 -14.16
CA ASP A 25 -19.12 1.59 -15.33
C ASP A 25 -17.89 0.67 -15.50
N GLU A 26 -16.69 1.24 -15.42
CA GLU A 26 -15.46 0.46 -15.52
C GLU A 26 -15.30 -0.54 -14.33
N MET A 27 -15.70 -0.13 -13.12
CA MET A 27 -15.74 -1.06 -11.98
C MET A 27 -16.64 -2.25 -12.24
N ALA A 28 -17.82 -2.01 -12.80
CA ALA A 28 -18.81 -3.06 -13.11
C ALA A 28 -18.30 -4.00 -14.21
N GLU A 29 -17.80 -3.45 -15.31
CA GLU A 29 -17.25 -4.24 -16.42
C GLU A 29 -16.02 -5.05 -15.99
N SER A 30 -15.12 -4.46 -15.23
CA SER A 30 -13.95 -5.15 -14.69
C SER A 30 -14.32 -6.26 -13.70
N ALA A 31 -15.36 -6.09 -12.90
CA ALA A 31 -15.85 -7.13 -11.98
C ALA A 31 -16.43 -8.29 -12.77
N LYS A 32 -17.25 -8.01 -13.79
CA LYS A 32 -17.84 -9.00 -14.69
C LYS A 32 -16.77 -9.81 -15.42
N ALA A 33 -15.79 -9.12 -16.01
CA ALA A 33 -14.72 -9.78 -16.78
C ALA A 33 -13.84 -10.71 -15.93
N ARG A 34 -13.69 -10.42 -14.63
CA ARG A 34 -12.86 -11.23 -13.70
C ARG A 34 -13.64 -12.31 -12.96
N GLY A 35 -14.97 -12.27 -13.01
CA GLY A 35 -15.82 -13.17 -12.20
C GLY A 35 -15.63 -13.00 -10.68
N THR A 36 -15.06 -11.87 -10.24
CA THR A 36 -14.78 -11.59 -8.83
C THR A 36 -15.18 -10.16 -8.47
N GLY A 37 -15.72 -9.98 -7.25
CA GLY A 37 -16.38 -8.74 -6.95
C GLY A 37 -15.47 -7.55 -6.65
N ILE A 38 -15.65 -6.47 -7.39
CA ILE A 38 -15.61 -5.13 -6.84
C ILE A 38 -17.05 -4.83 -6.39
N ALA A 39 -17.25 -4.37 -5.17
CA ALA A 39 -18.59 -4.02 -4.69
C ALA A 39 -19.19 -2.94 -5.61
N LYS A 40 -20.44 -3.13 -6.03
CA LYS A 40 -21.15 -2.13 -6.85
C LYS A 40 -21.28 -0.82 -6.07
N ARG A 41 -21.03 0.28 -6.76
CA ARG A 41 -21.17 1.64 -6.22
C ARG A 41 -22.03 2.46 -7.17
N SER A 42 -22.75 3.44 -6.62
CA SER A 42 -23.43 4.44 -7.42
C SER A 42 -22.51 5.62 -7.72
N PRO A 43 -22.77 6.39 -8.78
CA PRO A 43 -22.04 7.62 -9.05
C PRO A 43 -22.09 8.60 -7.87
N ASP A 44 -23.25 8.76 -7.22
CA ASP A 44 -23.40 9.62 -6.04
C ASP A 44 -22.47 9.22 -4.90
N TYR A 45 -22.29 7.92 -4.70
CA TYR A 45 -21.36 7.40 -3.70
C TYR A 45 -19.90 7.76 -4.03
N ILE A 46 -19.51 7.68 -5.30
CA ILE A 46 -18.17 8.08 -5.74
C ILE A 46 -17.99 9.59 -5.59
N VAL A 47 -18.99 10.40 -5.98
CA VAL A 47 -19.01 11.86 -5.77
C VAL A 47 -18.83 12.20 -4.28
N GLN A 48 -19.53 11.51 -3.40
CA GLN A 48 -19.38 11.71 -1.96
C GLN A 48 -17.91 11.48 -1.51
N LYS A 49 -17.27 10.39 -1.96
CA LYS A 49 -15.86 10.10 -1.61
C LYS A 49 -14.90 11.17 -2.15
N ILE A 50 -15.19 11.71 -3.32
CA ILE A 50 -14.43 12.83 -3.91
C ILE A 50 -14.59 14.08 -3.04
N ARG A 51 -15.81 14.47 -2.70
CA ARG A 51 -16.10 15.67 -1.86
C ARG A 51 -15.50 15.58 -0.46
N GLU A 52 -15.45 14.37 0.12
CA GLU A 52 -14.83 14.12 1.41
C GLU A 52 -13.29 14.15 1.37
N GLY A 53 -12.69 14.32 0.17
CA GLY A 53 -11.24 14.23 -0.03
C GLY A 53 -10.68 12.85 0.34
N LYS A 54 -11.48 11.81 0.15
CA LYS A 54 -11.16 10.40 0.44
C LYS A 54 -10.90 9.59 -0.84
N ALA A 55 -10.66 10.25 -1.95
CA ALA A 55 -10.43 9.59 -3.23
C ALA A 55 -9.14 10.06 -3.88
N VAL A 56 -8.50 9.17 -4.62
CA VAL A 56 -7.36 9.43 -5.50
C VAL A 56 -7.77 9.12 -6.91
N ILE A 57 -7.49 10.04 -7.83
CA ILE A 57 -7.74 9.91 -9.25
C ILE A 57 -6.42 10.00 -10.02
N ALA A 58 -6.33 9.29 -11.12
CA ALA A 58 -5.25 9.40 -12.08
C ALA A 58 -5.79 9.85 -13.42
N LEU A 59 -5.13 10.83 -14.00
CA LEU A 59 -5.44 11.39 -15.33
C LEU A 59 -4.25 11.20 -16.26
N SER A 60 -4.50 11.00 -17.55
CA SER A 60 -3.46 11.04 -18.59
C SER A 60 -2.94 12.47 -18.80
N ALA A 61 -1.92 12.64 -19.61
CA ALA A 61 -1.42 13.97 -19.99
C ALA A 61 -2.48 14.82 -20.71
N GLU A 62 -3.42 14.18 -21.39
CA GLU A 62 -4.53 14.79 -22.11
C GLU A 62 -5.74 15.08 -21.22
N GLY A 63 -5.67 14.72 -19.92
CA GLY A 63 -6.76 14.92 -18.97
C GLY A 63 -7.82 13.81 -18.98
N GLU A 64 -7.58 12.69 -19.67
CA GLU A 64 -8.51 11.56 -19.69
C GLU A 64 -8.41 10.79 -18.35
N TRP A 65 -9.55 10.26 -17.89
CA TRP A 65 -9.55 9.39 -16.72
C TRP A 65 -8.74 8.11 -16.96
N ALA A 66 -7.74 7.88 -16.10
CA ALA A 66 -6.86 6.74 -16.20
C ALA A 66 -7.00 5.72 -15.04
N GLY A 67 -7.47 6.16 -13.88
CA GLY A 67 -7.66 5.26 -12.75
C GLY A 67 -8.17 5.93 -11.49
N PHE A 68 -8.57 5.11 -10.49
CA PHE A 68 -9.22 5.59 -9.28
C PHE A 68 -9.00 4.64 -8.10
N CYS A 69 -9.06 5.17 -6.89
CA CYS A 69 -9.13 4.42 -5.64
C CYS A 69 -9.69 5.34 -4.54
N TYR A 70 -10.38 4.78 -3.55
CA TYR A 70 -10.96 5.59 -2.47
C TYR A 70 -10.79 4.94 -1.09
N ILE A 71 -10.99 5.74 -0.04
CA ILE A 71 -10.91 5.36 1.37
C ILE A 71 -12.30 5.08 1.92
N GLU A 72 -12.44 3.94 2.56
CA GLU A 72 -13.53 3.61 3.49
C GLU A 72 -13.01 3.61 4.91
N THR A 73 -13.87 3.94 5.87
CA THR A 73 -13.50 3.95 7.29
C THR A 73 -14.61 3.39 8.16
N TRP A 74 -14.22 2.70 9.22
CA TRP A 74 -15.09 2.17 10.24
C TRP A 74 -14.54 2.57 11.62
N GLU A 75 -15.35 3.29 12.40
CA GLU A 75 -15.06 3.76 13.76
C GLU A 75 -13.72 4.51 13.95
N GLY A 76 -13.06 4.90 12.84
CA GLY A 76 -11.73 5.52 12.87
C GLY A 76 -10.57 4.56 13.17
N GLU A 77 -10.86 3.30 13.51
CA GLU A 77 -9.86 2.28 13.83
C GLU A 77 -9.41 1.49 12.60
N TYR A 78 -10.30 1.35 11.62
CA TYR A 78 -10.05 0.61 10.39
C TYR A 78 -10.27 1.45 9.16
N VAL A 79 -9.36 1.31 8.21
CA VAL A 79 -9.38 1.95 6.90
C VAL A 79 -9.23 0.90 5.82
N ALA A 80 -10.06 0.95 4.78
CA ALA A 80 -9.84 0.16 3.57
C ALA A 80 -9.54 1.06 2.38
N ASN A 81 -8.53 0.68 1.60
CA ASN A 81 -8.29 1.27 0.28
C ASN A 81 -9.06 0.45 -0.76
N SER A 82 -10.24 0.94 -1.11
CA SER A 82 -11.25 0.25 -1.91
C SER A 82 -11.34 0.77 -3.34
N GLY A 83 -11.89 -0.05 -4.23
CA GLY A 83 -12.21 0.36 -5.59
C GLY A 83 -11.01 0.69 -6.48
N LEU A 84 -9.84 0.08 -6.23
CA LEU A 84 -8.68 0.27 -7.11
C LEU A 84 -9.02 -0.22 -8.53
N ILE A 85 -9.05 0.71 -9.47
CA ILE A 85 -9.36 0.45 -10.86
C ILE A 85 -8.43 1.27 -11.77
N VAL A 86 -8.03 0.70 -12.89
CA VAL A 86 -7.27 1.35 -13.95
C VAL A 86 -7.98 1.09 -15.27
N ALA A 87 -8.22 2.15 -16.02
CA ALA A 87 -8.84 2.07 -17.33
C ALA A 87 -8.06 1.13 -18.27
N PRO A 88 -8.73 0.34 -19.11
CA PRO A 88 -8.10 -0.70 -19.92
C PRO A 88 -6.91 -0.22 -20.75
N ALA A 89 -7.01 0.97 -21.33
CA ALA A 89 -5.96 1.57 -22.16
C ALA A 89 -4.65 1.84 -21.41
N PHE A 90 -4.73 2.04 -20.08
CA PHE A 90 -3.59 2.42 -19.24
C PHE A 90 -3.09 1.30 -18.32
N ARG A 91 -3.60 0.06 -18.50
CA ARG A 91 -3.13 -1.11 -17.74
C ARG A 91 -1.70 -1.47 -18.13
N LYS A 92 -1.00 -2.16 -17.22
CA LYS A 92 0.41 -2.58 -17.37
C LYS A 92 1.44 -1.45 -17.41
N SER A 93 1.04 -0.19 -17.18
CA SER A 93 1.91 0.99 -17.11
C SER A 93 2.52 1.25 -15.72
N GLY A 94 2.21 0.43 -14.71
CA GLY A 94 2.59 0.70 -13.32
C GLY A 94 1.61 1.62 -12.57
N LEU A 95 0.57 2.15 -13.24
CA LEU A 95 -0.36 3.13 -12.69
C LEU A 95 -1.08 2.65 -11.43
N ALA A 96 -1.51 1.36 -11.39
CA ALA A 96 -2.13 0.79 -10.19
C ALA A 96 -1.25 0.89 -8.94
N ARG A 97 0.07 0.68 -9.08
CA ARG A 97 1.04 0.84 -7.98
C ARG A 97 1.12 2.29 -7.52
N ALA A 98 1.18 3.22 -8.45
CA ALA A 98 1.27 4.64 -8.14
C ALA A 98 -0.01 5.17 -7.46
N ILE A 99 -1.21 4.79 -7.94
CA ILE A 99 -2.49 5.11 -7.29
C ILE A 99 -2.53 4.50 -5.88
N LYS A 100 -2.14 3.21 -5.75
CA LYS A 100 -2.19 2.53 -4.45
C LYS A 100 -1.24 3.16 -3.43
N ARG A 101 -0.05 3.59 -3.85
CA ARG A 101 0.88 4.34 -2.99
C ARG A 101 0.25 5.66 -2.53
N LYS A 102 -0.31 6.43 -3.47
CA LYS A 102 -0.93 7.73 -3.16
C LYS A 102 -2.11 7.61 -2.20
N ILE A 103 -2.99 6.61 -2.39
CA ILE A 103 -4.13 6.41 -1.47
C ILE A 103 -3.67 5.88 -0.11
N PHE A 104 -2.60 5.10 -0.05
CA PHE A 104 -2.00 4.65 1.20
C PHE A 104 -1.43 5.85 1.98
N GLU A 105 -0.65 6.72 1.34
CA GLU A 105 -0.13 7.96 1.94
C GLU A 105 -1.27 8.86 2.45
N LEU A 106 -2.34 9.03 1.66
CA LEU A 106 -3.53 9.78 2.07
C LEU A 106 -4.20 9.16 3.28
N SER A 107 -4.30 7.82 3.33
CA SER A 107 -4.86 7.09 4.46
C SER A 107 -4.03 7.29 5.72
N ARG A 108 -2.70 7.19 5.63
CA ARG A 108 -1.78 7.43 6.75
C ARG A 108 -1.86 8.87 7.28
N THR A 109 -2.02 9.84 6.37
CA THR A 109 -2.16 11.26 6.75
C THR A 109 -3.48 11.54 7.45
N LYS A 110 -4.59 10.99 6.95
CA LYS A 110 -5.94 11.25 7.49
C LYS A 110 -6.22 10.43 8.77
N TYR A 111 -5.64 9.23 8.87
CA TYR A 111 -5.92 8.23 9.91
C TYR A 111 -4.60 7.60 10.38
N PRO A 112 -3.74 8.34 11.08
CA PRO A 112 -2.37 7.90 11.41
C PRO A 112 -2.31 6.64 12.26
N ASP A 113 -3.29 6.43 13.13
CA ASP A 113 -3.32 5.31 14.07
C ASP A 113 -4.18 4.13 13.59
N ALA A 114 -4.92 4.32 12.48
CA ALA A 114 -5.83 3.29 11.99
C ALA A 114 -5.09 2.17 11.27
N LYS A 115 -5.58 0.95 11.44
CA LYS A 115 -5.18 -0.21 10.64
C LYS A 115 -5.71 -0.05 9.22
N ILE A 116 -4.84 -0.25 8.22
CA ILE A 116 -5.24 -0.14 6.82
C ILE A 116 -5.28 -1.54 6.21
N PHE A 117 -6.42 -1.92 5.66
CA PHE A 117 -6.58 -3.26 5.08
C PHE A 117 -7.11 -3.25 3.65
N GLY A 118 -7.03 -4.38 3.00
CA GLY A 118 -7.61 -4.62 1.69
C GLY A 118 -7.95 -6.09 1.47
N LEU A 119 -9.06 -6.33 0.81
CA LEU A 119 -9.46 -7.66 0.33
C LEU A 119 -9.23 -7.75 -1.17
N THR A 120 -8.50 -8.74 -1.63
CA THR A 120 -8.21 -8.90 -3.06
C THR A 120 -8.08 -10.35 -3.49
N THR A 121 -8.50 -10.65 -4.72
CA THR A 121 -8.23 -11.91 -5.41
C THR A 121 -7.06 -11.79 -6.38
N GLY A 122 -6.51 -10.58 -6.57
CA GLY A 122 -5.52 -10.28 -7.59
C GLY A 122 -4.09 -10.35 -7.07
N LEU A 123 -3.28 -11.28 -7.57
CA LEU A 123 -1.85 -11.39 -7.21
C LEU A 123 -1.08 -10.08 -7.41
N ALA A 124 -1.39 -9.31 -8.46
CA ALA A 124 -0.74 -8.02 -8.70
C ALA A 124 -1.02 -7.01 -7.57
N VAL A 125 -2.26 -6.99 -7.05
CA VAL A 125 -2.62 -6.11 -5.92
C VAL A 125 -1.99 -6.61 -4.62
N MET A 126 -1.92 -7.93 -4.40
CA MET A 126 -1.21 -8.50 -3.25
C MET A 126 0.25 -8.06 -3.22
N LYS A 127 0.96 -8.13 -4.36
CA LYS A 127 2.36 -7.67 -4.46
C LYS A 127 2.50 -6.19 -4.14
N ILE A 128 1.62 -5.34 -4.67
CA ILE A 128 1.63 -3.90 -4.38
C ILE A 128 1.37 -3.63 -2.89
N ASN A 129 0.44 -4.35 -2.28
CA ASN A 129 0.17 -4.24 -0.85
C ASN A 129 1.39 -4.66 -0.01
N SER A 130 2.03 -5.80 -0.34
CA SER A 130 3.24 -6.23 0.37
C SER A 130 4.39 -5.22 0.26
N GLU A 131 4.56 -4.58 -0.90
CA GLU A 131 5.54 -3.50 -1.10
C GLU A 131 5.27 -2.26 -0.21
N LEU A 132 4.02 -2.09 0.23
CA LEU A 132 3.58 -1.02 1.15
C LEU A 132 3.57 -1.45 2.62
N GLY A 133 4.05 -2.67 2.92
CA GLY A 133 4.13 -3.19 4.27
C GLY A 133 2.86 -3.87 4.77
N TYR A 134 1.89 -4.17 3.89
CA TYR A 134 0.75 -5.00 4.30
C TYR A 134 1.17 -6.46 4.41
N GLU A 135 0.68 -7.14 5.43
CA GLU A 135 0.86 -8.57 5.64
C GLU A 135 -0.44 -9.35 5.41
N PRO A 136 -0.38 -10.59 4.91
CA PRO A 136 -1.55 -11.45 4.87
C PRO A 136 -2.04 -11.77 6.28
N VAL A 137 -3.34 -11.60 6.52
CA VAL A 137 -3.97 -11.86 7.81
C VAL A 137 -5.23 -12.72 7.67
N THR A 138 -5.71 -13.23 8.78
CA THR A 138 -7.01 -13.91 8.82
C THR A 138 -8.14 -12.88 8.83
N TYR A 139 -9.34 -13.30 8.44
CA TYR A 139 -10.51 -12.41 8.42
C TYR A 139 -10.94 -11.95 9.82
N SER A 140 -10.57 -12.70 10.86
CA SER A 140 -10.83 -12.33 12.25
C SER A 140 -10.06 -11.10 12.72
N GLU A 141 -9.01 -10.71 12.01
CA GLU A 141 -8.21 -9.50 12.31
C GLU A 141 -8.75 -8.25 11.63
N LEU A 142 -9.76 -8.40 10.78
CA LEU A 142 -10.44 -7.28 10.14
C LEU A 142 -11.54 -6.73 11.04
N THR A 143 -12.08 -5.57 10.66
CA THR A 143 -13.22 -4.97 11.36
C THR A 143 -14.41 -5.93 11.46
N GLN A 144 -15.12 -5.92 12.58
CA GLN A 144 -16.36 -6.64 12.80
C GLN A 144 -17.60 -5.81 12.45
N ASP A 145 -17.43 -4.60 11.96
CA ASP A 145 -18.52 -3.71 11.56
C ASP A 145 -19.40 -4.32 10.47
N GLU A 146 -20.70 -4.39 10.74
CA GLU A 146 -21.69 -4.94 9.81
C GLU A 146 -21.76 -4.16 8.48
N ALA A 147 -21.49 -2.85 8.50
CA ALA A 147 -21.49 -2.02 7.29
C ALA A 147 -20.37 -2.43 6.32
N PHE A 148 -19.21 -2.85 6.86
CA PHE A 148 -18.14 -3.41 6.05
C PHE A 148 -18.60 -4.69 5.32
N TRP A 149 -19.13 -5.66 6.08
CA TRP A 149 -19.56 -6.96 5.55
C TRP A 149 -20.76 -6.83 4.62
N ALA A 150 -21.64 -5.85 4.84
CA ALA A 150 -22.72 -5.52 3.93
C ALA A 150 -22.22 -5.15 2.53
N GLY A 151 -21.03 -4.56 2.40
CA GLY A 151 -20.39 -4.28 1.12
C GLY A 151 -20.12 -5.53 0.26
N CYS A 152 -19.97 -6.70 0.88
CA CYS A 152 -19.78 -7.96 0.17
C CYS A 152 -21.07 -8.55 -0.43
N LYS A 153 -22.26 -8.06 -0.07
CA LYS A 153 -23.56 -8.61 -0.55
C LYS A 153 -23.70 -8.61 -2.07
N SER A 154 -23.06 -7.66 -2.75
CA SER A 154 -23.09 -7.59 -4.22
C SER A 154 -22.02 -8.44 -4.92
N CYS A 155 -21.19 -9.16 -4.16
CA CYS A 155 -20.10 -9.98 -4.68
C CYS A 155 -20.62 -11.39 -5.04
N VAL A 156 -20.15 -11.95 -6.15
CA VAL A 156 -20.45 -13.33 -6.57
C VAL A 156 -20.00 -14.39 -5.56
N ASN A 157 -19.05 -14.06 -4.69
CA ASN A 157 -18.52 -14.94 -3.65
C ASN A 157 -19.21 -14.76 -2.29
N TYR A 158 -20.32 -14.01 -2.22
CA TYR A 158 -20.97 -13.70 -0.94
C TYR A 158 -21.43 -14.96 -0.20
N GLU A 159 -21.98 -15.95 -0.91
CA GLU A 159 -22.42 -17.20 -0.29
C GLU A 159 -21.25 -18.00 0.30
N ILE A 160 -20.06 -17.96 -0.34
CA ILE A 160 -18.85 -18.58 0.20
C ILE A 160 -18.47 -17.91 1.53
N LEU A 161 -18.49 -16.59 1.56
CA LEU A 161 -18.22 -15.81 2.78
C LEU A 161 -19.19 -16.19 3.91
N MET A 162 -20.47 -16.25 3.60
CA MET A 162 -21.52 -16.57 4.59
C MET A 162 -21.46 -18.00 5.07
N SER A 163 -21.16 -18.96 4.18
CA SER A 163 -21.00 -20.38 4.54
C SER A 163 -19.84 -20.64 5.51
N LYS A 164 -18.94 -19.67 5.67
CA LYS A 164 -17.78 -19.72 6.56
C LYS A 164 -17.89 -18.73 7.73
N ASP A 165 -19.09 -18.24 8.05
CA ASP A 165 -19.34 -17.28 9.12
C ASP A 165 -18.40 -16.06 9.03
N ARG A 166 -18.12 -15.57 7.81
CA ARG A 166 -17.20 -14.46 7.50
C ARG A 166 -15.73 -14.71 7.90
N LYS A 167 -15.36 -15.95 8.19
CA LYS A 167 -13.99 -16.31 8.59
C LYS A 167 -13.06 -16.56 7.41
N ASN A 168 -13.61 -16.77 6.21
CA ASN A 168 -12.87 -17.03 4.98
C ASN A 168 -13.70 -16.72 3.74
N CYS A 169 -13.00 -16.35 2.66
CA CYS A 169 -13.56 -16.13 1.32
C CYS A 169 -12.48 -16.37 0.27
N MET A 170 -12.81 -16.18 -1.01
CA MET A 170 -11.85 -16.22 -2.12
C MET A 170 -10.87 -15.05 -2.15
N CYS A 171 -11.14 -13.99 -1.41
CA CYS A 171 -10.21 -12.87 -1.27
C CYS A 171 -9.12 -13.18 -0.24
N THR A 172 -7.91 -12.73 -0.49
CA THR A 172 -6.87 -12.63 0.53
C THR A 172 -7.05 -11.34 1.31
N ALA A 173 -7.12 -11.43 2.64
CA ALA A 173 -7.08 -10.28 3.52
C ALA A 173 -5.62 -9.85 3.72
N MET A 174 -5.34 -8.58 3.58
CA MET A 174 -4.03 -8.00 3.84
C MET A 174 -4.19 -6.77 4.72
N LEU A 175 -3.38 -6.65 5.76
CA LEU A 175 -3.46 -5.63 6.79
C LEU A 175 -2.10 -4.94 6.94
N TYR A 176 -2.13 -3.63 7.07
CA TYR A 176 -1.03 -2.80 7.56
C TYR A 176 -1.43 -2.29 8.96
N ASP A 177 -0.72 -2.72 9.99
CA ASP A 177 -0.87 -2.16 11.33
C ASP A 177 0.24 -1.12 11.57
N PRO A 178 -0.09 0.17 11.81
CA PRO A 178 0.94 1.19 12.05
C PRO A 178 1.82 0.89 13.27
N LYS A 179 1.33 0.09 14.21
CA LYS A 179 2.11 -0.27 15.41
C LYS A 179 3.28 -1.19 15.09
N ASP A 180 3.14 -2.04 14.07
CA ASP A 180 4.20 -2.96 13.64
C ASP A 180 5.31 -2.24 12.85
N HIS A 181 5.02 -1.02 12.38
CA HIS A 181 5.93 -0.17 11.59
C HIS A 181 6.39 1.08 12.34
N TYR A 182 6.15 1.14 13.66
CA TYR A 182 6.57 2.25 14.50
C TYR A 182 8.06 2.11 14.83
N GLU A 183 8.90 2.96 14.22
CA GLU A 183 10.26 3.18 14.70
C GLU A 183 10.22 4.27 15.77
N PRO A 184 10.52 3.96 17.04
CA PRO A 184 10.59 4.99 18.08
C PRO A 184 11.64 6.05 17.69
N GLU A 185 11.31 7.33 17.82
CA GLU A 185 12.25 8.44 17.51
C GLU A 185 13.60 8.30 18.24
N GLU A 186 13.62 7.64 19.38
CA GLU A 186 14.84 7.35 20.14
C GLU A 186 15.79 6.38 19.44
N THR A 187 15.27 5.43 18.64
CA THR A 187 16.13 4.49 17.90
C THR A 187 16.85 5.17 16.75
N THR A 188 16.19 6.08 16.03
CA THR A 188 16.83 6.84 14.95
C THR A 188 17.92 7.76 15.49
N LYS A 189 17.67 8.49 16.58
CA LYS A 189 18.69 9.31 17.27
C LYS A 189 19.86 8.47 17.78
N PHE A 190 19.58 7.32 18.38
CA PHE A 190 20.60 6.41 18.87
C PHE A 190 21.47 5.82 17.74
N PHE A 191 20.89 5.48 16.60
CA PHE A 191 21.64 5.01 15.44
C PHE A 191 22.44 6.13 14.77
N GLU A 192 21.90 7.35 14.69
CA GLU A 192 22.62 8.51 14.18
C GLU A 192 23.78 8.92 15.10
N GLU A 193 23.60 8.91 16.42
CA GLU A 193 24.69 9.15 17.39
C GLU A 193 25.76 8.07 17.29
N LYS A 194 25.40 6.77 17.20
CA LYS A 194 26.39 5.70 17.00
C LYS A 194 27.11 5.79 15.67
N LYS A 195 26.43 6.18 14.59
CA LYS A 195 27.06 6.43 13.30
C LYS A 195 28.07 7.58 13.39
N SER A 196 27.71 8.68 14.04
CA SER A 196 28.59 9.83 14.28
C SER A 196 29.79 9.44 15.15
N VAL A 197 29.61 8.62 16.18
CA VAL A 197 30.71 8.12 17.02
C VAL A 197 31.62 7.17 16.22
N LEU A 198 31.06 6.29 15.40
CA LEU A 198 31.83 5.38 14.54
C LEU A 198 32.66 6.15 13.50
N GLU A 199 32.08 7.18 12.88
CA GLU A 199 32.76 8.08 11.94
C GLU A 199 33.88 8.87 12.64
N ARG A 200 33.67 9.35 13.87
CA ARG A 200 34.72 9.99 14.69
C ARG A 200 35.85 9.01 15.03
N LEU A 201 35.52 7.77 15.39
CA LEU A 201 36.53 6.72 15.67
C LEU A 201 37.30 6.33 14.40
N MET A 202 36.65 6.29 13.25
CA MET A 202 37.30 6.03 11.96
C MET A 202 38.23 7.14 11.53
N ASN A 203 37.98 8.39 11.91
CA ASN A 203 38.80 9.57 11.62
C ASN A 203 39.94 9.79 12.65
N PHE A 204 39.95 9.05 13.77
CA PHE A 204 41.02 9.16 14.73
C PHE A 204 42.36 8.61 14.19
N LYS A 205 43.46 9.36 14.37
CA LYS A 205 44.82 8.97 13.95
C LYS A 205 45.27 7.59 14.49
N GLN A 206 44.66 7.08 15.55
CA GLN A 206 44.93 5.76 16.13
C GLN A 206 44.52 4.59 15.22
N TRP A 207 43.61 4.80 14.24
CA TRP A 207 43.30 3.78 13.23
C TRP A 207 44.50 3.45 12.33
N LYS A 208 45.49 4.35 12.22
CA LYS A 208 46.77 4.06 11.53
C LYS A 208 47.59 3.00 12.24
N LEU A 209 47.49 2.88 13.57
CA LEU A 209 48.18 1.84 14.36
C LEU A 209 47.57 0.45 14.09
N LEU A 210 46.25 0.35 13.99
CA LEU A 210 45.58 -0.92 13.64
C LEU A 210 45.91 -1.37 12.20
N LYS A 211 46.11 -0.44 11.26
CA LYS A 211 46.62 -0.78 9.92
C LYS A 211 48.04 -1.30 9.92
N SER A 212 48.88 -0.87 10.85
CA SER A 212 50.25 -1.38 11.01
C SER A 212 50.26 -2.82 11.55
N PHE A 213 49.40 -3.11 12.51
CA PHE A 213 49.24 -4.48 13.05
C PHE A 213 48.70 -5.46 11.99
N ARG A 214 47.84 -4.98 11.07
CA ARG A 214 47.28 -5.82 10.00
C ARG A 214 48.29 -6.24 8.93
N LYS A 215 49.40 -5.51 8.80
CA LYS A 215 50.49 -5.90 7.85
C LYS A 215 51.40 -7.00 8.39
N ASN A 216 51.46 -7.19 9.70
CA ASN A 216 52.40 -8.13 10.32
C ASN A 216 51.79 -9.44 10.81
N THR A 217 50.48 -9.68 10.63
CA THR A 217 49.83 -10.96 11.02
C THR A 217 48.79 -11.37 9.98
N PRO A 218 49.23 -12.02 8.90
CA PRO A 218 48.30 -12.35 7.79
C PRO A 218 47.32 -13.50 8.08
N VAL A 219 47.45 -14.25 9.18
CA VAL A 219 46.68 -15.48 9.40
C VAL A 219 45.47 -15.30 10.33
N LEU A 220 45.48 -14.33 11.25
CA LEU A 220 44.37 -14.16 12.22
C LEU A 220 43.17 -13.34 11.72
N THR A 221 43.34 -12.56 10.66
CA THR A 221 42.27 -11.69 10.16
C THR A 221 41.24 -12.38 9.26
N LYS A 222 41.57 -13.52 8.65
CA LYS A 222 40.60 -14.28 7.83
C LYS A 222 39.55 -15.03 8.63
N ALA A 223 39.87 -15.40 9.88
CA ALA A 223 38.96 -16.16 10.74
C ALA A 223 37.92 -15.28 11.47
N LEU A 224 38.23 -14.00 11.72
CA LEU A 224 37.36 -13.10 12.50
C LEU A 224 36.50 -12.17 11.68
N PHE A 225 36.79 -11.96 10.40
CA PHE A 225 36.06 -11.00 9.57
C PHE A 225 35.51 -11.56 8.24
N GLY A 226 35.71 -12.86 8.01
CA GLY A 226 35.29 -13.53 6.77
C GLY A 226 33.78 -13.76 6.62
N ASN A 227 32.99 -13.61 7.67
CA ASN A 227 31.56 -13.93 7.69
C ASN A 227 30.62 -12.71 7.87
N PHE A 228 31.12 -11.49 7.81
CA PHE A 228 30.30 -10.31 8.06
C PHE A 228 29.91 -9.46 6.82
N PHE A 229 30.32 -9.88 5.62
CA PHE A 229 29.99 -9.14 4.39
C PHE A 229 29.58 -10.09 3.25
N ASN A 230 28.54 -10.90 3.48
CA ASN A 230 27.75 -11.53 2.43
C ASN A 230 26.28 -11.52 2.89
N PHE A 231 25.63 -10.41 2.65
CA PHE A 231 24.19 -10.28 2.45
C PHE A 231 23.95 -9.16 1.44
#